data_3bfbaf48e1774e8e3a8a9e8a850a2e6a
#
_entry.id   3bfbaf48e1774e8e3a8a9e8a850a2e6a
#
_cell.length_a   1.000
_cell.length_b   1.000
_cell.length_c   1.000
_cell.angle_alpha   90.00
_cell.angle_beta   90.00
_cell.angle_gamma   90.00
#
_symmetry.space_group_name_H-M   'P 1'
#
loop_
_entity.id
_entity.type
_entity.pdbx_description
1 polymer ?
#
loop_
_entity_poly.entity_id
_entity_poly.type
_entity_poly.pdbx_seq_one_letter_code
_entity_poly.pdbx_strand_id
1 'polypeptide(L)'
;KMALISDAISHAILPGIVIGFFITQDLNSPLLILLAAFTGVITVVLVEFIQKTGLVKEDTAIGLVFPVLFSIGVILIAKNANDVHLDVDAVLLGELAFAPFDRLMVGGSDWGPKSLWVMGSILVITVSLLLLFFKELKVTTFDAGLSSVLGISPVIMHYGLMSVSSIT
;
A
#
# COMPACT_ATOMS: atom_id res chain seq x y z
N LYS A 1 3.03 16.72 4.15
CA LYS A 1 4.17 15.77 4.19
C LYS A 1 3.69 14.33 4.04
N MET A 2 2.72 13.87 4.83
CA MET A 2 2.16 12.51 4.75
C MET A 2 1.54 12.16 3.39
N ALA A 3 0.89 13.11 2.72
CA ALA A 3 0.25 12.86 1.43
C ALA A 3 1.24 12.44 0.32
N LEU A 4 2.45 13.02 0.30
CA LEU A 4 3.49 12.65 -0.67
C LEU A 4 4.01 11.22 -0.44
N ILE A 5 4.09 10.78 0.81
CA ILE A 5 4.51 9.40 1.14
C ILE A 5 3.43 8.42 0.69
N SER A 6 2.15 8.74 0.91
CA SER A 6 1.03 7.88 0.49
C SER A 6 1.01 7.69 -1.03
N ASP A 7 1.18 8.77 -1.78
CA ASP A 7 1.24 8.73 -3.24
C ASP A 7 2.46 7.91 -3.73
N ALA A 8 3.63 8.12 -3.11
CA ALA A 8 4.83 7.35 -3.43
C ALA A 8 4.67 5.86 -3.13
N ILE A 9 3.98 5.49 -2.03
CA ILE A 9 3.70 4.10 -1.68
C ILE A 9 2.84 3.46 -2.76
N SER A 10 1.77 4.12 -3.22
CA SER A 10 0.83 3.57 -4.21
C SER A 10 1.52 3.08 -5.49
N HIS A 11 2.58 3.73 -5.91
CA HIS A 11 3.36 3.32 -7.09
C HIS A 11 4.55 2.41 -6.75
N ALA A 12 5.14 2.57 -5.56
CA ALA A 12 6.28 1.76 -5.12
C ALA A 12 5.90 0.32 -4.75
N ILE A 13 4.61 -0.01 -4.62
CA ILE A 13 4.13 -1.37 -4.35
C ILE A 13 4.19 -2.29 -5.58
N LEU A 14 4.37 -1.74 -6.78
CA LEU A 14 4.38 -2.49 -8.03
C LEU A 14 5.25 -3.76 -8.00
N PRO A 15 6.53 -3.72 -7.54
CA PRO A 15 7.36 -4.94 -7.50
C PRO A 15 6.76 -6.02 -6.58
N GLY A 16 6.09 -5.62 -5.48
CA GLY A 16 5.43 -6.57 -4.58
C GLY A 16 4.27 -7.29 -5.25
N ILE A 17 3.42 -6.55 -5.98
CA ILE A 17 2.31 -7.11 -6.74
C ILE A 17 2.84 -8.07 -7.82
N VAL A 18 3.86 -7.65 -8.58
CA VAL A 18 4.45 -8.44 -9.66
C VAL A 18 5.06 -9.75 -9.14
N ILE A 19 5.82 -9.71 -8.06
CA ILE A 19 6.37 -10.91 -7.41
C ILE A 19 5.24 -11.82 -6.93
N GLY A 20 4.20 -11.26 -6.32
CA GLY A 20 3.03 -12.00 -5.89
C GLY A 20 2.34 -12.72 -7.05
N PHE A 21 2.17 -12.02 -8.16
CA PHE A 21 1.58 -12.61 -9.36
C PHE A 21 2.44 -13.74 -9.94
N PHE A 22 3.76 -13.61 -9.98
CA PHE A 22 4.62 -14.69 -10.47
C PHE A 22 4.57 -15.95 -9.61
N ILE A 23 4.26 -15.81 -8.32
CA ILE A 23 4.11 -16.95 -7.41
C ILE A 23 2.74 -17.60 -7.56
N THR A 24 1.68 -16.80 -7.68
CA THR A 24 0.29 -17.30 -7.63
C THR A 24 -0.33 -17.55 -9.00
N GLN A 25 0.14 -16.83 -10.04
CA GLN A 25 -0.45 -16.80 -11.39
C GLN A 25 -1.94 -16.38 -11.37
N ASP A 26 -2.38 -15.71 -10.29
CA ASP A 26 -3.76 -15.29 -10.08
C ASP A 26 -3.79 -13.87 -9.50
N LEU A 27 -4.38 -12.93 -10.24
CA LEU A 27 -4.52 -11.52 -9.84
C LEU A 27 -5.49 -11.31 -8.67
N ASN A 28 -6.38 -12.28 -8.41
CA ASN A 28 -7.35 -12.22 -7.31
C ASN A 28 -6.82 -12.83 -6.00
N SER A 29 -5.58 -13.29 -5.97
CA SER A 29 -5.00 -13.93 -4.80
C SER A 29 -4.78 -12.92 -3.65
N PRO A 30 -5.21 -13.24 -2.40
CA PRO A 30 -4.92 -12.42 -1.24
C PRO A 30 -3.41 -12.23 -0.99
N LEU A 31 -2.56 -13.11 -1.54
CA LEU A 31 -1.11 -13.00 -1.42
C LEU A 31 -0.57 -11.75 -2.13
N LEU A 32 -1.21 -11.30 -3.22
CA LEU A 32 -0.83 -10.05 -3.88
C LEU A 32 -0.98 -8.85 -2.94
N ILE A 33 -2.10 -8.78 -2.22
CA ILE A 33 -2.37 -7.70 -1.26
C ILE A 33 -1.32 -7.72 -0.15
N LEU A 34 -0.97 -8.91 0.38
CA LEU A 34 0.04 -9.04 1.43
C LEU A 34 1.42 -8.61 0.94
N LEU A 35 1.83 -9.01 -0.26
CA LEU A 35 3.13 -8.63 -0.81
C LEU A 35 3.18 -7.15 -1.23
N ALA A 36 2.08 -6.60 -1.73
CA ALA A 36 1.95 -5.17 -1.98
C ALA A 36 2.10 -4.37 -0.68
N ALA A 37 1.36 -4.74 0.38
CA ALA A 37 1.46 -4.11 1.69
C ALA A 37 2.88 -4.22 2.28
N PHE A 38 3.51 -5.39 2.15
CA PHE A 38 4.89 -5.59 2.61
C PHE A 38 5.88 -4.68 1.86
N THR A 39 5.74 -4.55 0.55
CA THR A 39 6.57 -3.65 -0.26
C THR A 39 6.32 -2.18 0.10
N GLY A 40 5.08 -1.81 0.40
CA GLY A 40 4.76 -0.48 0.91
C GLY A 40 5.47 -0.17 2.24
N VAL A 41 5.48 -1.11 3.18
CA VAL A 41 6.24 -0.96 4.44
C VAL A 41 7.74 -0.86 4.17
N ILE A 42 8.30 -1.68 3.27
CA ILE A 42 9.70 -1.58 2.84
C ILE A 42 10.00 -0.18 2.28
N THR A 43 9.10 0.38 1.48
CA THR A 43 9.25 1.74 0.93
C THR A 43 9.42 2.76 2.03
N VAL A 44 8.56 2.72 3.06
CA VAL A 44 8.66 3.64 4.21
C VAL A 44 9.99 3.47 4.94
N VAL A 45 10.39 2.22 5.22
CA VAL A 45 11.65 1.91 5.90
C VAL A 45 12.85 2.44 5.10
N LEU A 46 12.87 2.26 3.78
CA LEU A 46 13.94 2.75 2.91
C LEU A 46 14.00 4.28 2.90
N VAL A 47 12.84 4.96 2.80
CA VAL A 47 12.77 6.42 2.88
C VAL A 47 13.33 6.92 4.20
N GLU A 48 12.90 6.34 5.32
CA GLU A 48 13.42 6.73 6.64
C GLU A 48 14.91 6.42 6.80
N PHE A 49 15.37 5.28 6.29
CA PHE A 49 16.79 4.93 6.34
C PHE A 49 17.66 5.98 5.64
N ILE A 50 17.25 6.38 4.41
CA ILE A 50 17.95 7.43 3.66
C ILE A 50 17.86 8.78 4.38
N GLN A 51 16.70 9.13 4.92
CA GLN A 51 16.50 10.37 5.67
C GLN A 51 17.39 10.43 6.94
N LYS A 52 17.51 9.31 7.66
CA LYS A 52 18.35 9.21 8.88
C LYS A 52 19.83 9.40 8.61
N THR A 53 20.33 9.26 7.38
CA THR A 53 21.71 9.59 7.03
C THR A 53 22.01 11.09 7.15
N GLY A 54 20.98 11.93 7.18
CA GLY A 54 21.11 13.40 7.24
C GLY A 54 21.58 14.04 5.93
N LEU A 55 21.83 13.25 4.89
CA LEU A 55 22.33 13.74 3.60
C LEU A 55 21.23 14.38 2.75
N VAL A 56 20.00 13.92 2.93
CA VAL A 56 18.84 14.36 2.13
C VAL A 56 17.62 14.66 2.99
N LYS A 57 16.76 15.56 2.50
CA LYS A 57 15.46 15.83 3.12
C LYS A 57 14.46 14.71 2.79
N GLU A 58 13.41 14.62 3.59
CA GLU A 58 12.33 13.62 3.43
C GLU A 58 11.77 13.56 2.00
N ASP A 59 11.41 14.72 1.42
CA ASP A 59 10.86 14.80 0.06
C ASP A 59 11.85 14.26 -1.01
N THR A 60 13.15 14.50 -0.80
CA THR A 60 14.21 14.00 -1.68
C THR A 60 14.38 12.48 -1.51
N ALA A 61 14.31 11.96 -0.29
CA ALA A 61 14.38 10.53 -0.04
C ALA A 61 13.21 9.79 -0.70
N ILE A 62 12.00 10.33 -0.62
CA ILE A 62 10.82 9.79 -1.32
C ILE A 62 11.06 9.78 -2.83
N GLY A 63 11.53 10.91 -3.40
CA GLY A 63 11.81 11.06 -4.83
C GLY A 63 12.92 10.15 -5.36
N LEU A 64 13.77 9.60 -4.47
CA LEU A 64 14.79 8.61 -4.83
C LEU A 64 14.26 7.17 -4.75
N VAL A 65 13.57 6.83 -3.66
CA VAL A 65 13.11 5.45 -3.41
C VAL A 65 11.99 5.03 -4.36
N PHE A 66 11.01 5.92 -4.58
CA PHE A 66 9.86 5.64 -5.42
C PHE A 66 10.24 5.22 -6.85
N PRO A 67 11.02 6.02 -7.63
CA PRO A 67 11.33 5.65 -9.01
C PRO A 67 12.19 4.38 -9.11
N VAL A 68 13.03 4.11 -8.10
CA VAL A 68 13.85 2.88 -8.07
C VAL A 68 12.95 1.65 -7.92
N LEU A 69 12.05 1.64 -6.94
CA LEU A 69 11.14 0.52 -6.74
C LEU A 69 10.19 0.34 -7.93
N PHE A 70 9.62 1.45 -8.42
CA PHE A 70 8.77 1.42 -9.61
C PHE A 70 9.50 0.82 -10.83
N SER A 71 10.74 1.27 -11.09
CA SER A 71 11.57 0.76 -12.20
C SER A 71 11.86 -0.73 -12.05
N ILE A 72 12.11 -1.22 -10.84
CA ILE A 72 12.27 -2.66 -10.57
C ILE A 72 11.01 -3.41 -10.96
N GLY A 73 9.84 -2.93 -10.57
CA GLY A 73 8.55 -3.52 -10.94
C GLY A 73 8.37 -3.58 -12.47
N VAL A 74 8.61 -2.47 -13.16
CA VAL A 74 8.50 -2.40 -14.62
C VAL A 74 9.49 -3.36 -15.31
N ILE A 75 10.73 -3.45 -14.84
CA ILE A 75 11.73 -4.37 -15.39
C ILE A 75 11.30 -5.84 -15.18
N LEU A 76 10.73 -6.16 -14.02
CA LEU A 76 10.22 -7.50 -13.74
C LEU A 76 9.08 -7.87 -14.70
N ILE A 77 8.15 -6.95 -14.95
CA ILE A 77 7.08 -7.14 -15.94
C ILE A 77 7.70 -7.34 -17.34
N ALA A 78 8.56 -6.43 -17.76
CA ALA A 78 9.14 -6.45 -19.11
C ALA A 78 9.95 -7.73 -19.40
N LYS A 79 10.66 -8.28 -18.40
CA LYS A 79 11.41 -9.52 -18.56
C LYS A 79 10.54 -10.77 -18.76
N ASN A 80 9.35 -10.77 -18.19
CA ASN A 80 8.43 -11.92 -18.19
C ASN A 80 7.19 -11.67 -19.07
N ALA A 81 7.14 -10.56 -19.80
CA ALA A 81 6.02 -10.18 -20.68
C ALA A 81 5.80 -11.15 -21.87
N ASN A 82 6.76 -12.03 -22.17
CA ASN A 82 6.60 -13.00 -23.27
C ASN A 82 5.54 -14.08 -23.01
N ASP A 83 5.19 -14.32 -21.73
CA ASP A 83 4.25 -15.39 -21.35
C ASP A 83 2.92 -14.86 -20.78
N VAL A 84 2.84 -13.57 -20.41
CA VAL A 84 1.64 -13.00 -19.77
C VAL A 84 1.42 -11.56 -20.23
N HIS A 85 0.19 -11.25 -20.65
CA HIS A 85 -0.22 -9.88 -20.96
C HIS A 85 -0.40 -9.06 -19.66
N LEU A 86 0.70 -8.87 -18.92
CA LEU A 86 0.76 -7.98 -17.78
C LEU A 86 1.12 -6.58 -18.29
N ASP A 87 0.13 -5.72 -18.40
CA ASP A 87 0.35 -4.30 -18.58
C ASP A 87 0.52 -3.63 -17.20
N VAL A 88 1.43 -2.66 -17.10
CA VAL A 88 1.68 -1.89 -15.87
C VAL A 88 0.38 -1.22 -15.40
N ASP A 89 -0.40 -0.70 -16.33
CA ASP A 89 -1.68 -0.06 -16.01
C ASP A 89 -2.71 -1.06 -15.47
N ALA A 90 -2.78 -2.27 -16.05
CA ALA A 90 -3.66 -3.32 -15.57
C ALA A 90 -3.27 -3.81 -14.16
N VAL A 91 -1.98 -3.84 -13.84
CA VAL A 91 -1.47 -4.24 -12.51
C VAL A 91 -1.76 -3.17 -11.46
N LEU A 92 -1.59 -1.88 -11.79
CA LEU A 92 -1.77 -0.77 -10.85
C LEU A 92 -3.23 -0.36 -10.67
N LEU A 93 -4.00 -0.33 -11.76
CA LEU A 93 -5.38 0.16 -11.75
C LEU A 93 -6.40 -0.98 -11.68
N GLY A 94 -5.93 -2.23 -11.88
CA GLY A 94 -6.80 -3.37 -12.10
C GLY A 94 -7.60 -3.24 -13.40
N GLU A 95 -8.26 -4.29 -13.78
CA GLU A 95 -9.18 -4.26 -14.93
C GLU A 95 -10.54 -3.67 -14.50
N LEU A 96 -10.58 -2.37 -14.25
CA LEU A 96 -11.80 -1.64 -13.83
C LEU A 96 -12.96 -1.90 -14.79
N ALA A 97 -12.68 -2.11 -16.10
CA ALA A 97 -13.67 -2.42 -17.10
C ALA A 97 -14.37 -3.77 -16.85
N PHE A 98 -13.69 -4.74 -16.25
CA PHE A 98 -14.22 -6.07 -15.94
C PHE A 98 -14.77 -6.20 -14.52
N ALA A 99 -14.50 -5.25 -13.62
CA ALA A 99 -14.97 -5.26 -12.24
C ALA A 99 -16.50 -5.48 -12.09
N PRO A 100 -17.38 -4.94 -12.95
CA PRO A 100 -18.82 -5.20 -12.88
C PRO A 100 -19.23 -6.62 -13.22
N PHE A 101 -18.37 -7.37 -13.93
CA PHE A 101 -18.63 -8.74 -14.37
C PHE A 101 -18.21 -9.80 -13.35
N ASP A 102 -17.23 -9.48 -12.48
CA ASP A 102 -16.82 -10.35 -11.38
C ASP A 102 -17.78 -10.16 -10.18
N ARG A 103 -18.87 -10.93 -10.19
CA ARG A 103 -19.96 -10.80 -9.22
C ARG A 103 -19.86 -11.82 -8.09
N LEU A 104 -20.15 -11.37 -6.88
CA LEU A 104 -20.21 -12.23 -5.71
C LEU A 104 -21.58 -12.92 -5.66
N MET A 105 -21.62 -14.21 -5.96
CA MET A 105 -22.81 -15.05 -5.83
C MET A 105 -22.77 -15.80 -4.49
N VAL A 106 -23.68 -15.47 -3.57
CA VAL A 106 -23.83 -16.18 -2.30
C VAL A 106 -25.24 -16.72 -2.18
N GLY A 107 -25.38 -18.05 -2.10
CA GLY A 107 -26.66 -18.71 -1.92
C GLY A 107 -27.67 -18.52 -3.06
N GLY A 108 -27.20 -18.25 -4.30
CA GLY A 108 -28.06 -18.01 -5.45
C GLY A 108 -28.56 -16.58 -5.60
N SER A 109 -28.18 -15.68 -4.69
CA SER A 109 -28.45 -14.25 -4.77
C SER A 109 -27.21 -13.49 -5.26
N ASP A 110 -27.42 -12.54 -6.17
CA ASP A 110 -26.38 -11.66 -6.69
C ASP A 110 -26.16 -10.50 -5.71
N TRP A 111 -24.99 -10.46 -5.09
CA TRP A 111 -24.60 -9.46 -4.10
C TRP A 111 -23.79 -8.30 -4.70
N GLY A 112 -23.70 -8.24 -6.04
CA GLY A 112 -22.99 -7.20 -6.76
C GLY A 112 -21.51 -7.53 -6.99
N PRO A 113 -20.72 -6.54 -7.45
CA PRO A 113 -19.31 -6.72 -7.76
C PRO A 113 -18.50 -7.15 -6.52
N LYS A 114 -17.67 -8.19 -6.66
CA LYS A 114 -16.79 -8.68 -5.60
C LYS A 114 -15.81 -7.60 -5.11
N SER A 115 -15.29 -6.78 -6.04
CA SER A 115 -14.42 -5.65 -5.73
C SER A 115 -15.05 -4.64 -4.77
N LEU A 116 -16.37 -4.41 -4.85
CA LEU A 116 -17.08 -3.51 -3.94
C LEU A 116 -17.03 -4.02 -2.49
N TRP A 117 -17.16 -5.32 -2.28
CA TRP A 117 -17.10 -5.92 -0.94
C TRP A 117 -15.68 -5.90 -0.38
N VAL A 118 -14.68 -6.20 -1.22
CA VAL A 118 -13.26 -6.16 -0.82
C VAL A 118 -12.85 -4.75 -0.47
N MET A 119 -13.03 -3.79 -1.38
CA MET A 119 -12.68 -2.38 -1.15
C MET A 119 -13.52 -1.76 -0.04
N GLY A 120 -14.81 -2.10 0.03
CA GLY A 120 -15.70 -1.66 1.12
C GLY A 120 -15.24 -2.16 2.49
N SER A 121 -14.80 -3.41 2.59
CA SER A 121 -14.27 -3.96 3.85
C SER A 121 -12.96 -3.28 4.25
N ILE A 122 -12.04 -3.06 3.31
CA ILE A 122 -10.79 -2.34 3.56
C ILE A 122 -11.09 -0.92 4.05
N LEU A 123 -12.01 -0.21 3.36
CA LEU A 123 -12.43 1.13 3.74
C LEU A 123 -12.99 1.17 5.19
N VAL A 124 -13.90 0.26 5.51
CA VAL A 124 -14.50 0.19 6.86
C VAL A 124 -13.44 -0.10 7.92
N ILE A 125 -12.52 -1.02 7.66
CA ILE A 125 -11.42 -1.35 8.58
C ILE A 125 -10.53 -0.11 8.77
N THR A 126 -10.11 0.53 7.69
CA THR A 126 -9.25 1.73 7.72
C THR A 126 -9.90 2.87 8.49
N VAL A 127 -11.16 3.20 8.18
CA VAL A 127 -11.90 4.26 8.89
C VAL A 127 -12.08 3.91 10.36
N SER A 128 -12.40 2.66 10.68
CA SER A 128 -12.56 2.21 12.07
C SER A 128 -11.26 2.33 12.86
N LEU A 129 -10.13 1.94 12.28
CA LEU A 129 -8.81 2.09 12.89
C LEU A 129 -8.45 3.56 13.10
N LEU A 130 -8.69 4.41 12.11
CA LEU A 130 -8.44 5.85 12.22
C LEU A 130 -9.30 6.50 13.30
N LEU A 131 -10.58 6.13 13.41
CA LEU A 131 -11.46 6.65 14.46
C LEU A 131 -11.07 6.15 15.84
N LEU A 132 -10.70 4.87 15.96
CA LEU A 132 -10.29 4.26 17.22
C LEU A 132 -9.02 4.90 17.78
N PHE A 133 -8.03 5.11 16.92
CA PHE A 133 -6.74 5.69 17.29
C PHE A 133 -6.61 7.18 16.98
N PHE A 134 -7.73 7.85 16.69
CA PHE A 134 -7.73 9.27 16.30
C PHE A 134 -7.08 10.17 17.36
N LYS A 135 -7.34 9.90 18.62
CA LYS A 135 -6.81 10.67 19.76
C LYS A 135 -5.29 10.50 19.86
N GLU A 136 -4.82 9.28 19.77
CA GLU A 136 -3.39 8.93 19.85
C GLU A 136 -2.64 9.50 18.65
N LEU A 137 -3.20 9.34 17.45
CA LEU A 137 -2.64 9.90 16.21
C LEU A 137 -2.56 11.43 16.27
N LYS A 138 -3.59 12.08 16.81
CA LYS A 138 -3.59 13.52 16.96
C LYS A 138 -2.47 13.98 17.89
N VAL A 139 -2.34 13.37 19.07
CA VAL A 139 -1.29 13.73 20.05
C VAL A 139 0.11 13.49 19.46
N THR A 140 0.35 12.33 18.83
CA THR A 140 1.65 12.00 18.25
C THR A 140 2.05 12.90 17.09
N THR A 141 1.08 13.39 16.32
CA THR A 141 1.32 14.27 15.17
C THR A 141 1.66 15.70 15.61
N PHE A 142 1.03 16.20 16.67
CA PHE A 142 1.25 17.58 17.14
C PHE A 142 2.42 17.69 18.12
N ASP A 143 2.58 16.72 19.03
CA ASP A 143 3.64 16.71 20.03
C ASP A 143 4.11 15.30 20.36
N ALA A 144 5.21 14.88 19.70
CA ALA A 144 5.82 13.60 19.93
C ALA A 144 6.44 13.45 21.34
N GLY A 145 6.85 14.58 21.94
CA GLY A 145 7.38 14.59 23.31
C GLY A 145 6.28 14.31 24.32
N LEU A 146 5.16 14.99 24.22
CA LEU A 146 3.99 14.77 25.07
C LEU A 146 3.44 13.33 24.90
N SER A 147 3.40 12.83 23.68
CA SER A 147 2.93 11.48 23.40
C SER A 147 3.78 10.43 24.13
N SER A 148 5.11 10.57 24.14
CA SER A 148 6.01 9.65 24.83
C SER A 148 5.85 9.68 26.35
N VAL A 149 5.59 10.84 26.94
CA VAL A 149 5.29 11.00 28.38
C VAL A 149 3.93 10.32 28.73
N LEU A 150 2.98 10.35 27.83
CA LEU A 150 1.69 9.67 28.00
C LEU A 150 1.76 8.14 27.76
N GLY A 151 2.95 7.60 27.48
CA GLY A 151 3.16 6.16 27.23
C GLY A 151 2.80 5.73 25.80
N ILE A 152 2.50 6.67 24.90
CA ILE A 152 2.19 6.40 23.51
C ILE A 152 3.50 6.52 22.70
N SER A 153 3.94 5.42 22.07
CA SER A 153 5.14 5.45 21.24
C SER A 153 4.85 6.14 19.90
N PRO A 154 5.48 7.30 19.61
CA PRO A 154 5.30 7.99 18.32
C PRO A 154 5.74 7.11 17.14
N VAL A 155 6.76 6.28 17.35
CA VAL A 155 7.31 5.39 16.33
C VAL A 155 6.29 4.32 15.93
N ILE A 156 5.67 3.67 16.90
CA ILE A 156 4.64 2.64 16.64
C ILE A 156 3.44 3.26 15.92
N MET A 157 2.99 4.43 16.34
CA MET A 157 1.86 5.12 15.71
C MET A 157 2.19 5.54 14.27
N HIS A 158 3.41 6.01 14.01
CA HIS A 158 3.86 6.37 12.67
C HIS A 158 3.86 5.15 11.74
N TYR A 159 4.55 4.06 12.13
CA TYR A 159 4.57 2.83 11.31
C TYR A 159 3.19 2.18 11.18
N GLY A 160 2.37 2.24 12.22
CA GLY A 160 0.99 1.77 12.18
C GLY A 160 0.17 2.52 11.12
N LEU A 161 0.24 3.86 11.13
CA LEU A 161 -0.45 4.69 10.14
C LEU A 161 0.04 4.40 8.71
N MET A 162 1.37 4.29 8.53
CA MET A 162 1.96 3.99 7.23
C MET A 162 1.57 2.60 6.72
N SER A 163 1.52 1.60 7.62
CA SER A 163 1.06 0.25 7.25
C SER A 163 -0.41 0.24 6.83
N VAL A 164 -1.27 0.95 7.55
CA VAL A 164 -2.69 1.10 7.17
C VAL A 164 -2.81 1.80 5.81
N SER A 165 -2.06 2.88 5.60
CA SER A 165 -2.04 3.58 4.31
C SER A 165 -1.50 2.73 3.15
N SER A 166 -0.62 1.78 3.43
CA SER A 166 -0.07 0.86 2.42
C SER A 166 -1.04 -0.27 2.02
N ILE A 167 -2.01 -0.59 2.89
CA ILE A 167 -3.04 -1.62 2.62
C ILE A 167 -4.25 -1.02 1.89
N THR A 168 -4.47 0.28 2.09
CA THR A 168 -5.59 1.03 1.49
C THR A 168 -5.29 1.47 0.07
#